data_28313e11b6c56bc2fcdf3a5a5745a9ee
#
_entry.id   28313e11b6c56bc2fcdf3a5a5745a9ee
#
_cell.length_a   1.000
_cell.length_b   1.000
_cell.length_c   1.000
_cell.angle_alpha   90.00
_cell.angle_beta   90.00
_cell.angle_gamma   90.00
#
_symmetry.space_group_name_H-M   'P 1'
#
loop_
_entity.id
_entity.type
_entity.pdbx_description
1 polymer ?
#
loop_
_entity_poly.entity_id
_entity_poly.type
_entity_poly.pdbx_seq_one_letter_code
_entity_poly.pdbx_strand_id
1 'polypeptide(L)'
;MISTAHTGAAGELFACQYFLSHGVEVFRNVAPAGPVDLMVYNKINSQSAPVDIKSVRSPYFRADGSYSLGISPKLRDDGVWQLTYVHGEDSLRIPEGFWESLGLNVSTESNSTGTGDSHGAK
;
A
#
# COMPACT_ATOMS: atom_id res chain seq x y z
N MET A 1 18.91 1.63 15.06
CA MET A 1 18.63 1.98 13.65
C MET A 1 18.06 0.76 12.93
N ILE A 2 16.98 0.95 12.20
CA ILE A 2 16.39 -0.17 11.48
C ILE A 2 17.03 -0.28 10.09
N SER A 3 17.16 -1.50 9.62
CA SER A 3 17.74 -1.77 8.31
C SER A 3 16.67 -1.67 7.21
N THR A 4 17.11 -1.73 5.96
CA THR A 4 16.21 -1.79 4.82
C THR A 4 15.28 -3.00 4.91
N ALA A 5 15.80 -4.13 5.39
CA ALA A 5 15.00 -5.34 5.54
C ALA A 5 13.89 -5.14 6.59
N HIS A 6 14.20 -4.47 7.69
CA HIS A 6 13.20 -4.17 8.70
C HIS A 6 12.11 -3.25 8.15
N THR A 7 12.52 -2.21 7.40
CA THR A 7 11.55 -1.28 6.83
C THR A 7 10.63 -1.98 5.84
N GLY A 8 11.20 -2.89 5.03
CA GLY A 8 10.39 -3.64 4.08
C GLY A 8 9.40 -4.55 4.75
N ALA A 9 9.85 -5.28 5.78
CA ALA A 9 8.97 -6.18 6.53
C ALA A 9 7.85 -5.40 7.21
N ALA A 10 8.18 -4.26 7.81
CA ALA A 10 7.19 -3.43 8.47
C ALA A 10 6.12 -2.95 7.49
N GLY A 11 6.53 -2.58 6.28
CA GLY A 11 5.59 -2.14 5.26
C GLY A 11 4.63 -3.24 4.84
N GLU A 12 5.14 -4.46 4.67
CA GLU A 12 4.28 -5.59 4.30
C GLU A 12 3.28 -5.91 5.41
N LEU A 13 3.73 -5.91 6.65
CA LEU A 13 2.84 -6.18 7.77
C LEU A 13 1.79 -5.10 7.93
N PHE A 14 2.19 -3.84 7.74
CA PHE A 14 1.24 -2.74 7.79
C PHE A 14 0.17 -2.91 6.72
N ALA A 15 0.59 -3.26 5.50
CA ALA A 15 -0.35 -3.45 4.39
C ALA A 15 -1.32 -4.59 4.69
N CYS A 16 -0.84 -5.70 5.26
CA CYS A 16 -1.72 -6.80 5.63
C CYS A 16 -2.79 -6.34 6.61
N GLN A 17 -2.38 -5.63 7.66
CA GLN A 17 -3.32 -5.14 8.65
C GLN A 17 -4.31 -4.16 8.02
N TYR A 18 -3.82 -3.28 7.18
CA TYR A 18 -4.66 -2.29 6.53
C TYR A 18 -5.75 -2.94 5.69
N PHE A 19 -5.37 -3.92 4.86
CA PHE A 19 -6.34 -4.60 4.01
C PHE A 19 -7.32 -5.43 4.82
N LEU A 20 -6.84 -6.12 5.84
CA LEU A 20 -7.73 -6.89 6.69
C LEU A 20 -8.76 -6.01 7.36
N SER A 21 -8.37 -4.81 7.79
CA SER A 21 -9.32 -3.91 8.42
C SER A 21 -10.33 -3.33 7.43
N HIS A 22 -10.08 -3.48 6.13
CA HIS A 22 -11.05 -3.10 5.10
C HIS A 22 -11.89 -4.29 4.62
N GLY A 23 -11.76 -5.44 5.29
CA GLY A 23 -12.64 -6.57 5.04
C GLY A 23 -12.29 -7.43 3.84
N VAL A 24 -11.09 -7.31 3.29
CA VAL A 24 -10.65 -8.16 2.21
C VAL A 24 -9.67 -9.21 2.73
N GLU A 25 -9.53 -10.30 1.97
CA GLU A 25 -8.60 -11.36 2.33
C GLU A 25 -7.21 -11.01 1.80
N VAL A 26 -6.18 -11.42 2.52
CA VAL A 26 -4.80 -11.15 2.13
C VAL A 26 -4.00 -12.43 2.15
N PHE A 27 -3.29 -12.70 1.06
CA PHE A 27 -2.42 -13.86 0.95
C PHE A 27 -1.00 -13.37 0.71
N ARG A 28 -0.06 -13.87 1.49
CA ARG A 28 1.34 -13.46 1.35
C ARG A 28 2.08 -14.43 0.45
N ASN A 29 2.98 -13.88 -0.36
CA ASN A 29 3.85 -14.72 -1.17
C ASN A 29 4.88 -15.36 -0.25
N VAL A 30 5.00 -16.68 -0.31
CA VAL A 30 5.98 -17.40 0.51
C VAL A 30 7.37 -17.36 -0.11
N ALA A 31 7.48 -17.01 -1.39
CA ALA A 31 8.78 -16.85 -2.02
C ALA A 31 9.37 -15.51 -1.60
N PRO A 32 10.62 -15.46 -1.16
CA PRO A 32 11.19 -14.20 -0.64
C PRO A 32 11.49 -13.17 -1.70
N ALA A 33 11.54 -13.58 -2.95
CA ALA A 33 11.82 -12.65 -4.05
C ALA A 33 10.80 -12.87 -5.14
N GLY A 34 10.38 -11.80 -5.76
CA GLY A 34 9.40 -11.88 -6.83
C GLY A 34 8.67 -10.55 -6.96
N PRO A 35 7.90 -10.41 -8.02
CA PRO A 35 7.23 -9.13 -8.28
C PRO A 35 5.97 -8.90 -7.45
N VAL A 36 5.48 -9.94 -6.76
CA VAL A 36 4.23 -9.84 -6.00
C VAL A 36 4.51 -10.20 -4.56
N ASP A 37 4.20 -9.28 -3.65
CA ASP A 37 4.33 -9.52 -2.21
C ASP A 37 3.06 -10.12 -1.63
N LEU A 38 1.91 -9.59 -2.06
CA LEU A 38 0.61 -9.97 -1.51
C LEU A 38 -0.39 -10.15 -2.64
N MET A 39 -1.38 -11.00 -2.39
CA MET A 39 -2.57 -11.05 -3.22
C MET A 39 -3.74 -10.62 -2.34
N VAL A 40 -4.45 -9.59 -2.76
CA VAL A 40 -5.63 -9.09 -2.05
C VAL A 40 -6.85 -9.63 -2.77
N TYR A 41 -7.78 -10.18 -2.01
CA TYR A 41 -8.90 -10.93 -2.59
C TYR A 41 -10.22 -10.47 -1.96
N ASN A 42 -11.17 -10.11 -2.82
CA ASN A 42 -12.52 -9.77 -2.39
C ASN A 42 -13.38 -11.03 -2.54
N LYS A 43 -13.68 -11.69 -1.43
CA LYS A 43 -14.40 -12.97 -1.47
C LYS A 43 -15.85 -12.82 -1.90
N ILE A 44 -16.40 -11.63 -1.90
CA ILE A 44 -17.79 -11.44 -2.31
C ILE A 44 -17.96 -11.59 -3.81
N ASN A 45 -17.01 -11.07 -4.59
CA ASN A 45 -17.09 -11.14 -6.05
C ASN A 45 -15.95 -11.93 -6.68
N SER A 46 -15.06 -12.51 -5.87
CA SER A 46 -13.92 -13.33 -6.33
C SER A 46 -12.90 -12.56 -7.15
N GLN A 47 -12.86 -11.24 -7.04
CA GLN A 47 -11.84 -10.45 -7.71
C GLN A 47 -10.60 -10.35 -6.83
N SER A 48 -9.44 -10.32 -7.48
CA SER A 48 -8.18 -10.25 -6.75
C SER A 48 -7.24 -9.24 -7.40
N ALA A 49 -6.27 -8.77 -6.64
CA ALA A 49 -5.28 -7.81 -7.11
C ALA A 49 -3.91 -8.19 -6.58
N PRO A 50 -2.92 -8.38 -7.46
CA PRO A 50 -1.56 -8.61 -7.02
C PRO A 50 -0.92 -7.28 -6.60
N VAL A 51 -0.21 -7.30 -5.48
CA VAL A 51 0.32 -6.09 -4.85
C VAL A 51 1.79 -6.25 -4.54
N ASP A 52 2.57 -5.22 -4.82
CA ASP A 52 3.96 -5.10 -4.44
C ASP A 52 4.08 -3.89 -3.52
N ILE A 53 4.64 -4.09 -2.33
CA ILE A 53 4.77 -3.03 -1.35
C ILE A 53 6.19 -2.49 -1.38
N LYS A 54 6.32 -1.20 -1.69
CA LYS A 54 7.61 -0.52 -1.62
C LYS A 54 7.60 0.37 -0.40
N SER A 55 8.65 0.28 0.42
CA SER A 55 8.74 1.04 1.64
C SER A 55 9.73 2.17 1.50
N VAL A 56 9.33 3.36 1.94
CA VAL A 56 10.23 4.50 2.02
C VAL A 56 10.22 5.00 3.45
N ARG A 57 11.30 5.65 3.89
CA ARG A 57 11.37 6.09 5.28
C ARG A 57 10.49 7.30 5.52
N SER A 58 10.60 8.30 4.67
CA SER A 58 9.76 9.48 4.76
C SER A 58 9.84 10.22 3.45
N PRO A 59 8.84 11.01 3.13
CA PRO A 59 8.93 11.84 1.94
C PRO A 59 10.01 12.90 2.12
N TYR A 60 10.49 13.45 1.01
CA TYR A 60 11.45 14.54 1.08
C TYR A 60 10.95 15.69 0.21
N PHE A 61 11.47 16.89 0.51
CA PHE A 61 11.05 18.09 -0.18
C PHE A 61 12.14 18.53 -1.16
N ARG A 62 11.72 18.92 -2.36
CA ARG A 62 12.62 19.44 -3.38
C ARG A 62 12.87 20.91 -3.12
N ALA A 63 13.87 21.45 -3.83
CA ALA A 63 14.23 22.86 -3.68
C ALA A 63 13.06 23.80 -4.02
N ASP A 64 12.15 23.38 -4.88
CA ASP A 64 11.01 24.21 -5.28
C ASP A 64 9.84 24.12 -4.32
N GLY A 65 10.00 23.40 -3.20
CA GLY A 65 8.92 23.25 -2.23
C GLY A 65 8.00 22.08 -2.45
N SER A 66 8.09 21.39 -3.58
CA SER A 66 7.28 20.20 -3.81
C SER A 66 7.89 19.03 -3.05
N TYR A 67 7.07 18.00 -2.83
CA TYR A 67 7.59 16.86 -2.09
C TYR A 67 7.49 15.59 -2.91
N SER A 68 8.29 14.62 -2.55
CA SER A 68 8.38 13.37 -3.29
C SER A 68 8.43 12.20 -2.32
N LEU A 69 7.75 11.13 -2.68
CA LEU A 69 7.88 9.87 -1.95
C LEU A 69 9.14 9.11 -2.35
N GLY A 70 9.74 9.46 -3.49
CA GLY A 70 10.85 8.71 -4.04
C GLY A 70 10.38 7.54 -4.88
N ILE A 71 9.37 6.81 -4.41
CA ILE A 71 8.77 5.69 -5.13
C ILE A 71 7.27 5.92 -5.14
N SER A 72 6.70 6.11 -6.33
CA SER A 72 5.30 6.46 -6.46
C SER A 72 4.42 5.23 -6.55
N PRO A 73 3.24 5.24 -5.92
CA PRO A 73 2.27 4.17 -6.12
C PRO A 73 1.74 4.22 -7.55
N LYS A 74 1.54 3.05 -8.15
CA LYS A 74 1.07 2.97 -9.54
C LYS A 74 0.65 1.57 -9.90
N LEU A 75 -0.16 1.45 -10.95
CA LEU A 75 -0.38 0.17 -11.60
C LEU A 75 0.76 -0.03 -12.60
N ARG A 76 1.52 -1.08 -12.43
CA ARG A 76 2.68 -1.36 -13.29
C ARG A 76 2.24 -2.02 -14.58
N ASP A 77 3.14 -2.01 -15.56
CA ASP A 77 2.85 -2.60 -16.87
C ASP A 77 2.63 -4.11 -16.79
N ASP A 78 3.18 -4.76 -15.77
CA ASP A 78 2.99 -6.20 -15.58
C ASP A 78 1.68 -6.54 -14.85
N GLY A 79 0.85 -5.54 -14.58
CA GLY A 79 -0.43 -5.76 -13.92
C GLY A 79 -0.37 -5.79 -12.41
N VAL A 80 0.78 -5.58 -11.83
CA VAL A 80 0.95 -5.58 -10.37
C VAL A 80 0.76 -4.17 -9.85
N TRP A 81 -0.01 -4.03 -8.78
CA TRP A 81 -0.25 -2.74 -8.15
C TRP A 81 0.89 -2.44 -7.17
N GLN A 82 1.64 -1.39 -7.45
CA GLN A 82 2.72 -0.96 -6.58
C GLN A 82 2.19 0.05 -5.59
N LEU A 83 2.24 -0.30 -4.31
CA LEU A 83 1.79 0.55 -3.22
C LEU A 83 3.03 1.04 -2.47
N THR A 84 2.95 2.22 -1.88
CA THR A 84 4.09 2.79 -1.16
C THR A 84 3.74 2.96 0.31
N TYR A 85 4.49 2.27 1.16
CA TYR A 85 4.38 2.45 2.60
C TYR A 85 5.38 3.51 3.03
N VAL A 86 4.90 4.56 3.69
CA VAL A 86 5.75 5.63 4.18
C VAL A 86 5.97 5.42 5.67
N HIS A 87 7.12 4.89 6.01
CA HIS A 87 7.40 4.44 7.38
C HIS A 87 7.31 5.59 8.38
N GLY A 88 7.85 6.76 8.04
CA GLY A 88 7.85 7.89 8.94
C GLY A 88 6.46 8.45 9.23
N GLU A 89 5.53 8.21 8.34
CA GLU A 89 4.14 8.67 8.50
C GLU A 89 3.20 7.56 8.91
N ASP A 90 3.68 6.31 8.87
CA ASP A 90 2.86 5.14 9.12
C ASP A 90 1.62 5.16 8.24
N SER A 91 1.82 5.37 6.95
CA SER A 91 0.73 5.46 5.98
C SER A 91 1.04 4.61 4.76
N LEU A 92 -0.03 4.15 4.12
CA LEU A 92 0.05 3.36 2.90
C LEU A 92 -0.58 4.16 1.78
N ARG A 93 0.20 4.43 0.73
CA ARG A 93 -0.26 5.18 -0.42
C ARG A 93 -0.72 4.21 -1.49
N ILE A 94 -1.97 4.35 -1.89
CA ILE A 94 -2.66 3.42 -2.79
C ILE A 94 -2.97 4.15 -4.09
N PRO A 95 -2.62 3.58 -5.25
CA PRO A 95 -2.87 4.26 -6.52
C PRO A 95 -4.35 4.29 -6.85
N GLU A 96 -4.71 5.27 -7.63
CA GLU A 96 -6.07 5.42 -8.11
C GLU A 96 -6.48 4.19 -8.90
N GLY A 97 -7.71 3.77 -8.72
CA GLY A 97 -8.25 2.60 -9.44
C GLY A 97 -8.04 1.28 -8.72
N PHE A 98 -7.21 1.25 -7.68
CA PHE A 98 -6.94 -0.02 -6.99
C PHE A 98 -8.20 -0.65 -6.41
N TRP A 99 -8.95 0.13 -5.62
CA TRP A 99 -10.14 -0.42 -4.97
C TRP A 99 -11.21 -0.79 -5.99
N GLU A 100 -11.33 0.00 -7.05
CA GLU A 100 -12.28 -0.31 -8.11
C GLU A 100 -11.95 -1.63 -8.80
N SER A 101 -10.67 -1.97 -8.90
CA SER A 101 -10.27 -3.23 -9.51
C SER A 101 -10.77 -4.44 -8.71
N LEU A 102 -11.10 -4.22 -7.44
CA LEU A 102 -11.64 -5.26 -6.58
C LEU A 102 -13.15 -5.13 -6.43
N GLY A 103 -13.77 -4.21 -7.17
CA GLY A 103 -15.22 -3.98 -7.06
C GLY A 103 -15.61 -3.29 -5.78
N LEU A 104 -14.71 -2.54 -5.18
CA LEU A 104 -14.96 -1.85 -3.92
C LEU A 104 -14.92 -0.35 -4.12
N ASN A 105 -15.64 0.37 -3.27
CA ASN A 105 -15.70 1.81 -3.34
C ASN A 105 -15.21 2.36 -2.00
N VAL A 106 -13.91 2.60 -1.92
CA VAL A 106 -13.26 3.08 -0.71
C VAL A 106 -12.74 4.48 -0.95
N SER A 107 -12.93 5.36 0.03
CA SER A 107 -12.46 6.73 -0.10
C SER A 107 -10.94 6.76 -0.13
N THR A 108 -10.37 7.51 -1.07
CA THR A 108 -8.93 7.63 -1.18
C THR A 108 -8.32 8.41 -0.03
N GLU A 109 -9.12 9.19 0.68
CA GLU A 109 -8.60 9.88 1.85
C GLU A 109 -8.22 8.94 2.95
N SER A 110 -8.76 7.74 2.97
CA SER A 110 -8.43 6.79 4.00
C SER A 110 -7.10 6.10 3.74
N ASN A 111 -6.36 6.47 2.72
CA ASN A 111 -5.05 5.90 2.47
C ASN A 111 -4.09 6.17 3.62
N SER A 112 -4.34 7.22 4.37
CA SER A 112 -3.52 7.51 5.52
C SER A 112 -4.20 6.94 6.74
N THR A 113 -3.52 6.11 7.51
CA THR A 113 -4.10 5.55 8.70
C THR A 113 -3.61 6.23 9.93
N GLY A 114 -2.55 6.90 9.86
CA GLY A 114 -1.98 7.52 11.02
C GLY A 114 -2.71 8.69 11.38
N THR A 115 -3.41 9.21 10.67
CA THR A 115 -3.93 10.34 11.06
C THR A 115 -5.14 10.48 10.62
N GLY A 116 -5.36 10.01 10.94
CA GLY A 116 -6.34 10.24 10.62
C GLY A 116 -6.57 11.11 9.74
N ASP A 117 -6.53 11.32 9.53
CA ASP A 117 -7.02 11.95 8.96
C ASP A 117 -8.00 11.70 8.58
N SER A 118 -8.23 11.71 8.99
CA SER A 118 -9.09 11.49 8.84
C SER A 118 -9.78 10.98 8.24
N HIS A 119 -9.88 10.80 8.25
CA HIS A 119 -10.49 10.14 7.75
C HIS A 119 -11.00 9.32 7.64
N GLY A 120 -10.91 9.15 7.76
CA GLY A 120 -11.38 8.29 7.70
C GLY A 120 -12.10 8.01 7.55
N ALA A 121 -12.42 7.78 7.71
CA ALA A 121 -13.07 7.40 7.67
C ALA A 121 -13.76 7.59 7.57
N LYS A 122 -13.85 7.86 7.66
CA LYS A 122 -14.32 7.82 7.62
C LYS A 122 -14.86 7.48 7.61
#